data_6a5bcdb1c200419d95fdc5d63cc18094
#
_entry.id   6a5bcdb1c200419d95fdc5d63cc18094
#
_cell.length_a   1.000
_cell.length_b   1.000
_cell.length_c   1.000
_cell.angle_alpha   90.00
_cell.angle_beta   90.00
_cell.angle_gamma   90.00
#
_symmetry.space_group_name_H-M   'P 1'
#
loop_
_entity.id
_entity.type
_entity.pdbx_description
1 polymer ?
#
loop_
_entity_poly.entity_id
_entity_poly.type
_entity_poly.pdbx_seq_one_letter_code
_entity_poly.pdbx_strand_id
1 'polypeptide(L)'
;MRKSASKILFVFLCCISCITVENSNYDLDSKMAVSMKPEFSIFHHNDLQSKIFFKIKTADLLYTRNDRTKPFNANLKLSYTLYTENGKTWIDSGSIFWKDFYTTNKKEFIDTVIPFNLNVNKLAKLKLSITDLNRFRTYERLVDVNKKDVYHRQFFLIKDTNNHIFCLLYTSDAADDTDSV
;
A
#
# COMPACT_ATOMS: atom_id res chain seq x y z
N MET A 1 48.95 -51.18 -12.70
CA MET A 1 48.05 -50.42 -11.84
C MET A 1 47.79 -49.03 -12.41
N ARG A 2 46.93 -48.90 -13.45
CA ARG A 2 46.67 -47.59 -14.12
C ARG A 2 45.28 -47.54 -14.79
N LYS A 3 44.21 -47.93 -14.08
CA LYS A 3 42.83 -47.93 -14.61
C LYS A 3 41.76 -47.36 -13.67
N SER A 4 42.11 -46.79 -12.53
CA SER A 4 41.12 -46.32 -11.54
C SER A 4 40.91 -44.80 -11.52
N ALA A 5 41.79 -43.97 -12.05
CA ALA A 5 41.70 -42.50 -11.98
C ALA A 5 40.71 -41.89 -13.01
N SER A 6 40.40 -42.60 -14.11
CA SER A 6 39.53 -42.05 -15.17
C SER A 6 38.03 -42.10 -14.85
N LYS A 7 37.61 -43.01 -13.97
CA LYS A 7 36.17 -43.14 -13.62
C LYS A 7 35.71 -42.11 -12.57
N ILE A 8 36.61 -41.60 -11.73
CA ILE A 8 36.30 -40.63 -10.71
C ILE A 8 36.13 -39.21 -11.32
N LEU A 9 36.88 -38.93 -12.38
CA LEU A 9 36.79 -37.63 -13.08
C LEU A 9 35.45 -37.43 -13.83
N PHE A 10 34.82 -38.53 -14.29
CA PHE A 10 33.58 -38.46 -15.05
C PHE A 10 32.34 -38.26 -14.16
N VAL A 11 32.39 -38.70 -12.90
CA VAL A 11 31.30 -38.50 -11.93
C VAL A 11 31.26 -37.06 -11.41
N PHE A 12 32.41 -36.36 -11.36
CA PHE A 12 32.47 -34.97 -10.90
C PHE A 12 32.02 -33.97 -11.96
N LEU A 13 32.02 -34.33 -13.23
CA LEU A 13 31.59 -33.42 -14.31
C LEU A 13 30.06 -33.41 -14.53
N CYS A 14 29.32 -34.39 -14.01
CA CYS A 14 27.87 -34.44 -14.10
C CYS A 14 27.13 -33.63 -13.03
N CYS A 15 27.82 -33.13 -11.99
CA CYS A 15 27.21 -32.38 -10.92
C CYS A 15 27.17 -30.83 -11.14
N ILE A 16 27.76 -30.33 -12.25
CA ILE A 16 27.87 -28.88 -12.49
C ILE A 16 26.78 -28.36 -13.48
N SER A 17 25.95 -29.27 -14.05
CA SER A 17 24.91 -28.86 -15.01
C SER A 17 23.50 -28.67 -14.42
N CYS A 18 23.39 -28.55 -13.12
CA CYS A 18 22.12 -28.18 -12.51
C CYS A 18 22.30 -26.87 -11.75
N ILE A 19 21.97 -25.78 -12.34
CA ILE A 19 21.42 -24.55 -11.71
C ILE A 19 21.65 -23.38 -12.70
N THR A 20 20.76 -23.22 -13.63
CA THR A 20 20.30 -21.92 -14.08
C THR A 20 18.90 -22.12 -14.64
N VAL A 21 17.93 -22.35 -13.74
CA VAL A 21 16.56 -21.97 -14.04
C VAL A 21 16.48 -20.49 -13.70
N GLU A 22 16.79 -19.66 -14.65
CA GLU A 22 16.41 -18.27 -14.59
C GLU A 22 14.89 -18.20 -14.43
N ASN A 23 14.48 -17.69 -13.31
CA ASN A 23 13.08 -17.32 -13.03
C ASN A 23 12.65 -16.19 -13.97
N SER A 24 12.42 -16.49 -15.25
CA SER A 24 11.82 -15.57 -16.21
C SER A 24 10.31 -15.35 -16.01
N ASN A 25 9.73 -15.91 -14.96
CA ASN A 25 8.29 -15.79 -14.68
C ASN A 25 7.90 -14.56 -13.85
N TYR A 26 8.86 -13.74 -13.40
CA TYR A 26 8.53 -12.54 -12.59
C TYR A 26 8.07 -11.34 -13.40
N ASP A 27 8.30 -11.31 -14.70
CA ASP A 27 8.05 -10.11 -15.51
C ASP A 27 6.67 -10.09 -16.18
N LEU A 28 6.00 -11.24 -16.30
CA LEU A 28 4.64 -11.30 -16.85
C LEU A 28 3.56 -10.90 -15.85
N ASP A 29 3.80 -11.17 -14.56
CA ASP A 29 2.87 -10.81 -13.47
C ASP A 29 2.85 -9.31 -13.19
N SER A 30 3.93 -8.58 -13.48
CA SER A 30 4.01 -7.15 -13.27
C SER A 30 3.17 -6.35 -14.27
N LYS A 31 2.98 -6.86 -15.50
CA LYS A 31 2.21 -6.18 -16.56
C LYS A 31 0.70 -6.44 -16.51
N MET A 32 0.25 -7.53 -15.87
CA MET A 32 -1.17 -7.84 -15.66
C MET A 32 -1.70 -7.49 -14.27
N ALA A 33 -0.87 -6.99 -13.40
CA ALA A 33 -1.29 -6.60 -12.07
C ALA A 33 -2.10 -5.32 -12.15
N VAL A 34 -3.40 -5.42 -11.97
CA VAL A 34 -4.23 -4.24 -11.63
C VAL A 34 -3.56 -3.58 -10.43
N SER A 35 -2.95 -2.43 -10.66
CA SER A 35 -2.28 -1.66 -9.63
C SER A 35 -3.36 -1.08 -8.74
N MET A 36 -3.37 -1.45 -7.45
CA MET A 36 -4.19 -0.74 -6.48
C MET A 36 -3.83 0.74 -6.51
N LYS A 37 -4.81 1.60 -6.68
CA LYS A 37 -4.65 3.06 -6.66
C LYS A 37 -5.48 3.65 -5.52
N PRO A 38 -5.04 3.48 -4.26
CA PRO A 38 -5.76 4.05 -3.13
C PRO A 38 -5.63 5.57 -3.13
N GLU A 39 -6.73 6.21 -2.81
CA GLU A 39 -6.79 7.64 -2.51
C GLU A 39 -6.78 7.83 -1.00
N PHE A 40 -6.11 8.85 -0.50
CA PHE A 40 -6.18 9.20 0.90
C PHE A 40 -5.96 10.69 1.12
N SER A 41 -6.50 11.19 2.22
CA SER A 41 -6.23 12.53 2.72
C SER A 41 -6.04 12.51 4.23
N ILE A 42 -5.29 13.49 4.72
CA ILE A 42 -5.06 13.70 6.14
C ILE A 42 -5.85 14.94 6.56
N PHE A 43 -6.52 14.84 7.70
CA PHE A 43 -7.24 15.95 8.31
C PHE A 43 -6.93 16.06 9.79
N HIS A 44 -6.57 17.26 10.25
CA HIS A 44 -6.34 17.55 11.66
C HIS A 44 -7.65 17.91 12.33
N HIS A 45 -8.16 16.99 13.16
CA HIS A 45 -9.47 17.11 13.78
C HIS A 45 -9.47 18.06 14.99
N ASN A 46 -8.43 17.95 15.82
CA ASN A 46 -8.19 18.80 16.99
C ASN A 46 -6.69 18.78 17.36
N ASP A 47 -6.31 19.42 18.45
CA ASP A 47 -4.90 19.58 18.86
C ASP A 47 -4.14 18.26 19.07
N LEU A 48 -4.84 17.18 19.42
CA LEU A 48 -4.23 15.89 19.73
C LEU A 48 -4.45 14.85 18.64
N GLN A 49 -5.57 14.91 17.92
CA GLN A 49 -6.00 13.87 17.00
C GLN A 49 -6.05 14.34 15.56
N SER A 50 -5.60 13.50 14.68
CA SER A 50 -5.71 13.61 13.23
C SER A 50 -6.39 12.39 12.65
N LYS A 51 -6.87 12.46 11.42
CA LYS A 51 -7.61 11.40 10.74
C LYS A 51 -7.03 11.16 9.35
N ILE A 52 -6.90 9.89 8.99
CA ILE A 52 -6.60 9.45 7.62
C ILE A 52 -7.93 9.04 7.01
N PHE A 53 -8.38 9.76 5.99
CA PHE A 53 -9.47 9.33 5.13
C PHE A 53 -8.88 8.49 4.00
N PHE A 54 -9.42 7.32 3.82
CA PHE A 54 -8.95 6.35 2.85
C PHE A 54 -10.09 5.94 1.94
N LYS A 55 -9.81 5.79 0.64
CA LYS A 55 -10.75 5.37 -0.38
C LYS A 55 -10.05 4.48 -1.40
N ILE A 56 -10.66 3.39 -1.81
CA ILE A 56 -10.16 2.48 -2.84
C ILE A 56 -11.30 2.00 -3.74
N LYS A 57 -11.03 1.88 -5.05
CA LYS A 57 -11.99 1.29 -5.97
C LYS A 57 -12.14 -0.21 -5.71
N THR A 58 -13.36 -0.68 -5.59
CA THR A 58 -13.63 -2.12 -5.42
C THR A 58 -13.20 -2.93 -6.65
N ALA A 59 -13.14 -2.30 -7.82
CA ALA A 59 -12.62 -2.92 -9.04
C ALA A 59 -11.12 -3.25 -8.97
N ASP A 60 -10.36 -2.56 -8.12
CA ASP A 60 -8.93 -2.78 -7.93
C ASP A 60 -8.63 -3.98 -7.00
N LEU A 61 -9.66 -4.59 -6.39
CA LEU A 61 -9.51 -5.65 -5.40
C LEU A 61 -9.73 -7.03 -6.00
N LEU A 62 -9.01 -8.03 -5.46
CA LEU A 62 -9.25 -9.43 -5.80
C LEU A 62 -10.28 -10.05 -4.84
N TYR A 63 -11.42 -10.46 -5.40
CA TYR A 63 -12.43 -11.21 -4.68
C TYR A 63 -12.20 -12.71 -4.88
N THR A 64 -11.95 -13.41 -3.79
CA THR A 64 -11.76 -14.87 -3.75
C THR A 64 -12.78 -15.53 -2.84
N ARG A 65 -12.93 -16.85 -2.97
CA ARG A 65 -13.69 -17.67 -2.04
C ARG A 65 -12.92 -18.96 -1.78
N ASN A 66 -12.90 -19.38 -0.53
CA ASN A 66 -12.24 -20.63 -0.13
C ASN A 66 -13.18 -21.86 -0.24
N ASP A 67 -14.49 -21.61 -0.37
CA ASP A 67 -15.53 -22.63 -0.43
C ASP A 67 -16.58 -22.20 -1.46
N ARG A 68 -17.06 -23.15 -2.28
CA ARG A 68 -18.09 -22.89 -3.31
C ARG A 68 -19.41 -22.40 -2.74
N THR A 69 -19.71 -22.72 -1.48
CA THR A 69 -20.93 -22.30 -0.77
C THR A 69 -20.86 -20.90 -0.18
N LYS A 70 -19.64 -20.31 -0.10
CA LYS A 70 -19.42 -19.00 0.50
C LYS A 70 -19.36 -17.90 -0.57
N PRO A 71 -19.76 -16.67 -0.23
CA PRO A 71 -19.63 -15.53 -1.14
C PRO A 71 -18.16 -15.20 -1.39
N PHE A 72 -17.89 -14.63 -2.56
CA PHE A 72 -16.58 -14.04 -2.85
C PHE A 72 -16.34 -12.87 -1.92
N ASN A 73 -15.11 -12.73 -1.43
CA ASN A 73 -14.72 -11.63 -0.56
C ASN A 73 -13.31 -11.11 -0.89
N ALA A 74 -13.10 -9.83 -0.66
CA ALA A 74 -11.81 -9.17 -0.65
C ALA A 74 -11.41 -8.87 0.80
N ASN A 75 -10.15 -9.10 1.13
CA ASN A 75 -9.60 -8.85 2.45
C ASN A 75 -8.46 -7.84 2.35
N LEU A 76 -8.59 -6.74 3.08
CA LEU A 76 -7.60 -5.67 3.12
C LEU A 76 -7.06 -5.49 4.53
N LYS A 77 -5.77 -5.20 4.64
CA LYS A 77 -5.15 -4.66 5.85
C LYS A 77 -4.65 -3.25 5.54
N LEU A 78 -5.17 -2.28 6.27
CA LEU A 78 -4.66 -0.91 6.25
C LEU A 78 -3.86 -0.69 7.51
N SER A 79 -2.66 -0.16 7.38
CA SER A 79 -1.81 0.17 8.52
C SER A 79 -1.12 1.52 8.29
N TYR A 80 -0.80 2.19 9.38
CA TYR A 80 0.01 3.38 9.37
C TYR A 80 1.11 3.29 10.42
N THR A 81 2.20 3.99 10.16
CA THR A 81 3.25 4.26 11.14
C THR A 81 3.65 5.71 11.03
N LEU A 82 3.59 6.42 12.14
CA LEU A 82 3.93 7.83 12.25
C LEU A 82 5.34 7.96 12.84
N TYR A 83 6.18 8.74 12.19
CA TYR A 83 7.54 9.03 12.60
C TYR A 83 7.72 10.53 12.87
N THR A 84 8.72 10.87 13.65
CA THR A 84 9.20 12.26 13.76
C THR A 84 9.57 12.81 12.38
N GLU A 85 9.69 14.13 12.26
CA GLU A 85 10.05 14.84 11.03
C GLU A 85 11.31 14.27 10.35
N ASN A 86 12.31 13.90 11.14
CA ASN A 86 13.55 13.28 10.64
C ASN A 86 13.41 11.80 10.24
N GLY A 87 12.22 11.21 10.42
CA GLY A 87 11.95 9.81 10.08
C GLY A 87 12.61 8.77 10.98
N LYS A 88 13.28 9.18 12.06
CA LYS A 88 14.10 8.25 12.88
C LYS A 88 13.36 7.66 14.07
N THR A 89 12.42 8.42 14.66
CA THR A 89 11.72 8.00 15.88
C THR A 89 10.27 7.72 15.57
N TRP A 90 9.81 6.57 16.00
CA TRP A 90 8.41 6.19 15.93
C TRP A 90 7.58 6.95 16.97
N ILE A 91 6.40 7.44 16.57
CA ILE A 91 5.48 8.21 17.42
C ILE A 91 4.21 7.42 17.69
N ASP A 92 3.59 6.88 16.63
CA ASP A 92 2.29 6.20 16.72
C ASP A 92 2.14 5.20 15.58
N SER A 93 1.29 4.19 15.74
CA SER A 93 0.91 3.27 14.66
C SER A 93 -0.45 2.64 14.93
N GLY A 94 -1.06 2.16 13.85
CA GLY A 94 -2.29 1.42 13.94
C GLY A 94 -2.56 0.60 12.70
N SER A 95 -3.51 -0.31 12.82
CA SER A 95 -3.99 -1.09 11.68
C SER A 95 -5.45 -1.45 11.84
N ILE A 96 -6.14 -1.56 10.71
CA ILE A 96 -7.49 -2.10 10.61
C ILE A 96 -7.53 -3.18 9.54
N PHE A 97 -8.38 -4.16 9.76
CA PHE A 97 -8.71 -5.17 8.77
C PHE A 97 -10.09 -4.86 8.21
N TRP A 98 -10.20 -4.90 6.89
CA TRP A 98 -11.43 -4.68 6.17
C TRP A 98 -11.76 -5.90 5.34
N LYS A 99 -13.02 -6.34 5.41
CA LYS A 99 -13.53 -7.43 4.60
C LYS A 99 -14.75 -6.93 3.82
N ASP A 100 -14.69 -7.03 2.52
CA ASP A 100 -15.79 -6.70 1.62
C ASP A 100 -16.31 -7.95 0.91
N PHE A 101 -17.63 -8.04 0.75
CA PHE A 101 -18.27 -9.15 0.06
C PHE A 101 -18.75 -8.72 -1.32
N TYR A 102 -18.51 -9.57 -2.31
CA TYR A 102 -19.02 -9.33 -3.65
C TYR A 102 -20.55 -9.46 -3.68
N THR A 103 -21.22 -8.39 -4.09
CA THR A 103 -22.67 -8.33 -4.27
C THR A 103 -23.01 -7.79 -5.64
N THR A 104 -24.22 -8.07 -6.14
CA THR A 104 -24.69 -7.54 -7.44
C THR A 104 -24.81 -6.01 -7.44
N ASN A 105 -25.14 -5.40 -6.28
CA ASN A 105 -25.19 -3.95 -6.07
C ASN A 105 -23.91 -3.46 -5.37
N LYS A 106 -22.77 -3.77 -5.96
CA LYS A 106 -21.46 -3.45 -5.39
C LYS A 106 -21.25 -1.94 -5.32
N LYS A 107 -20.79 -1.45 -4.17
CA LYS A 107 -20.31 -0.07 -4.05
C LYS A 107 -19.09 0.10 -4.96
N GLU A 108 -18.98 1.23 -5.61
CA GLU A 108 -17.83 1.54 -6.45
C GLU A 108 -16.55 1.68 -5.63
N PHE A 109 -16.68 2.21 -4.41
CA PHE A 109 -15.56 2.48 -3.52
C PHE A 109 -15.79 1.87 -2.13
N ILE A 110 -14.69 1.48 -1.50
CA ILE A 110 -14.58 1.26 -0.06
C ILE A 110 -13.93 2.52 0.50
N ASP A 111 -14.55 3.12 1.49
CA ASP A 111 -14.05 4.27 2.23
C ASP A 111 -14.01 3.98 3.72
N THR A 112 -13.00 4.48 4.39
CA THR A 112 -12.85 4.35 5.84
C THR A 112 -12.00 5.48 6.42
N VAL A 113 -12.06 5.61 7.75
CA VAL A 113 -11.34 6.65 8.50
C VAL A 113 -10.54 5.99 9.61
N ILE A 114 -9.25 6.31 9.69
CA ILE A 114 -8.35 5.83 10.74
C ILE A 114 -7.87 7.03 11.54
N PRO A 115 -8.17 7.13 12.84
CA PRO A 115 -7.61 8.16 13.70
C PRO A 115 -6.16 7.83 14.06
N PHE A 116 -5.34 8.86 14.24
CA PHE A 116 -3.99 8.77 14.79
C PHE A 116 -3.68 9.99 15.68
N ASN A 117 -2.71 9.82 16.58
CA ASN A 117 -2.35 10.84 17.54
C ASN A 117 -1.12 11.62 17.08
N LEU A 118 -1.27 12.93 16.98
CA LEU A 118 -0.19 13.87 16.72
C LEU A 118 -0.54 15.20 17.38
N ASN A 119 0.35 15.70 18.24
CA ASN A 119 0.15 16.99 18.90
C ASN A 119 0.29 18.15 17.93
N VAL A 120 -0.40 19.27 18.24
CA VAL A 120 -0.24 20.54 17.54
C VAL A 120 1.23 21.01 17.54
N ASN A 121 1.60 21.86 16.59
CA ASN A 121 2.96 22.39 16.38
C ASN A 121 4.02 21.32 16.04
N LYS A 122 3.60 20.19 15.48
CA LYS A 122 4.51 19.12 15.06
C LYS A 122 4.50 18.93 13.53
N LEU A 123 5.68 18.59 13.02
CA LEU A 123 5.88 17.99 11.71
C LEU A 123 6.18 16.52 11.91
N ALA A 124 5.68 15.68 11.02
CA ALA A 124 5.86 14.23 11.09
C ALA A 124 5.87 13.61 9.70
N LYS A 125 6.35 12.38 9.61
CA LYS A 125 6.25 11.54 8.40
C LYS A 125 5.33 10.37 8.67
N LEU A 126 4.32 10.21 7.84
CA LEU A 126 3.33 9.13 7.92
C LEU A 126 3.61 8.11 6.81
N LYS A 127 3.98 6.89 7.21
CA LYS A 127 4.03 5.74 6.31
C LYS A 127 2.67 5.07 6.31
N LEU A 128 2.01 5.03 5.16
CA LEU A 128 0.78 4.30 4.92
C LEU A 128 1.11 2.99 4.21
N SER A 129 0.44 1.90 4.59
CA SER A 129 0.60 0.60 3.98
C SER A 129 -0.76 -0.07 3.81
N ILE A 130 -1.07 -0.50 2.60
CA ILE A 130 -2.32 -1.16 2.25
C ILE A 130 -1.97 -2.49 1.61
N THR A 131 -2.43 -3.55 2.23
CA THR A 131 -2.18 -4.92 1.77
C THR A 131 -3.48 -5.56 1.31
N ASP A 132 -3.55 -5.96 0.03
CA ASP A 132 -4.55 -6.93 -0.44
C ASP A 132 -4.09 -8.32 0.00
N LEU A 133 -4.81 -8.87 1.00
CA LEU A 133 -4.46 -10.17 1.60
C LEU A 133 -4.79 -11.35 0.68
N ASN A 134 -5.63 -11.15 -0.33
CA ASN A 134 -5.96 -12.19 -1.30
C ASN A 134 -4.88 -12.32 -2.40
N ARG A 135 -4.17 -11.22 -2.70
CA ARG A 135 -3.06 -11.18 -3.66
C ARG A 135 -1.68 -11.20 -3.00
N PHE A 136 -1.62 -10.98 -1.68
CA PHE A 136 -0.37 -10.76 -0.94
C PHE A 136 0.45 -9.58 -1.49
N ARG A 137 -0.24 -8.53 -1.95
CA ARG A 137 0.37 -7.32 -2.49
C ARG A 137 0.15 -6.14 -1.58
N THR A 138 1.21 -5.36 -1.40
CA THR A 138 1.21 -4.18 -0.54
C THR A 138 1.53 -2.94 -1.37
N TYR A 139 0.71 -1.91 -1.19
CA TYR A 139 0.99 -0.54 -1.60
C TYR A 139 1.49 0.24 -0.40
N GLU A 140 2.60 0.97 -0.56
CA GLU A 140 3.16 1.80 0.50
C GLU A 140 3.34 3.24 -0.01
N ARG A 141 3.11 4.20 0.89
CA ARG A 141 3.36 5.61 0.62
C ARG A 141 3.84 6.33 1.87
N LEU A 142 4.83 7.19 1.70
CA LEU A 142 5.30 8.11 2.73
C LEU A 142 4.70 9.49 2.45
N VAL A 143 4.15 10.13 3.50
CA VAL A 143 3.47 11.42 3.41
C VAL A 143 3.94 12.33 4.51
N ASP A 144 4.19 13.58 4.18
CA ASP A 144 4.47 14.60 5.18
C ASP A 144 3.19 15.05 5.87
N VAL A 145 3.23 15.10 7.20
CA VAL A 145 2.14 15.55 8.05
C VAL A 145 2.56 16.88 8.69
N ASN A 146 1.84 17.93 8.35
CA ASN A 146 2.12 19.28 8.86
C ASN A 146 1.00 19.76 9.78
N LYS A 147 1.18 19.62 11.08
CA LYS A 147 0.28 20.12 12.12
C LYS A 147 0.82 21.39 12.80
N LYS A 148 1.89 21.96 12.24
CA LYS A 148 2.51 23.19 12.70
C LYS A 148 1.87 24.42 12.07
N ASP A 149 1.55 24.35 10.79
CA ASP A 149 0.98 25.44 10.03
C ASP A 149 -0.54 25.26 9.91
N VAL A 150 -1.32 26.09 10.60
CA VAL A 150 -2.79 26.03 10.61
C VAL A 150 -3.42 26.37 9.26
N TYR A 151 -2.67 27.02 8.37
CA TYR A 151 -3.11 27.30 6.99
C TYR A 151 -2.78 26.15 6.02
N HIS A 152 -2.09 25.10 6.51
CA HIS A 152 -1.80 23.94 5.70
C HIS A 152 -3.08 23.20 5.30
N ARG A 153 -3.13 22.70 4.05
CA ARG A 153 -4.32 22.01 3.48
C ARG A 153 -4.88 20.89 4.35
N GLN A 154 -4.09 20.30 5.24
CA GLN A 154 -4.52 19.21 6.14
C GLN A 154 -5.43 19.70 7.28
N PHE A 155 -5.65 21.02 7.43
CA PHE A 155 -6.64 21.57 8.33
C PHE A 155 -8.02 21.81 7.67
N PHE A 156 -8.12 21.57 6.36
CA PHE A 156 -9.34 21.80 5.59
C PHE A 156 -9.89 20.48 5.04
N LEU A 157 -11.18 20.29 5.20
CA LEU A 157 -11.90 19.14 4.68
C LEU A 157 -12.88 19.62 3.61
N ILE A 158 -12.67 19.21 2.37
CA ILE A 158 -13.57 19.55 1.27
C ILE A 158 -14.63 18.43 1.16
N LYS A 159 -15.89 18.84 1.19
CA LYS A 159 -17.04 17.96 1.02
C LYS A 159 -17.86 18.41 -0.20
N ASP A 160 -18.49 17.46 -0.87
CA ASP A 160 -19.51 17.74 -1.86
C ASP A 160 -20.86 18.09 -1.19
N THR A 161 -21.84 18.45 -2.01
CA THR A 161 -23.21 18.74 -1.58
C THR A 161 -23.90 17.56 -0.89
N ASN A 162 -23.41 16.33 -1.10
CA ASN A 162 -23.91 15.10 -0.50
C ASN A 162 -23.10 14.69 0.75
N ASN A 163 -22.26 15.57 1.28
CA ASN A 163 -21.34 15.29 2.40
C ASN A 163 -20.26 14.23 2.11
N HIS A 164 -20.04 13.85 0.85
CA HIS A 164 -18.89 13.00 0.55
C HIS A 164 -17.61 13.81 0.67
N ILE A 165 -16.62 13.21 1.31
CA ILE A 165 -15.31 13.83 1.49
C ILE A 165 -14.50 13.62 0.21
N PHE A 166 -14.07 14.73 -0.40
CA PHE A 166 -13.06 14.65 -1.44
C PHE A 166 -11.70 14.39 -0.78
N CYS A 167 -11.16 13.20 -1.01
CA CYS A 167 -9.74 12.99 -0.84
C CYS A 167 -9.05 13.79 -1.94
N LEU A 168 -8.57 14.99 -1.61
CA LEU A 168 -7.69 15.72 -2.51
C LEU A 168 -6.46 14.82 -2.71
N LEU A 169 -6.38 14.26 -3.91
CA LEU A 169 -5.28 13.42 -4.32
C LEU A 169 -3.96 14.12 -4.01
N TYR A 170 -3.13 13.46 -3.25
CA TYR A 170 -1.72 13.74 -3.25
C TYR A 170 -1.19 13.26 -4.61
N THR A 171 -1.44 14.02 -5.65
CA THR A 171 -0.74 13.81 -6.91
C THR A 171 0.69 14.26 -6.72
N SER A 172 1.61 13.34 -6.86
CA SER A 172 3.04 13.59 -6.90
C SER A 172 3.48 14.33 -8.17
N ASP A 173 2.54 14.74 -8.99
CA ASP A 173 2.79 15.20 -10.36
C ASP A 173 3.01 16.71 -10.49
N ALA A 174 3.05 17.43 -9.35
CA ALA A 174 3.32 18.88 -9.38
C ALA A 174 4.81 19.26 -9.30
N ALA A 175 5.72 18.31 -9.34
CA ALA A 175 7.16 18.56 -9.14
C ALA A 175 8.04 18.26 -10.34
N ASP A 176 7.50 17.89 -11.51
CA ASP A 176 8.32 17.45 -12.65
C ASP A 176 8.17 18.28 -13.92
N ASP A 177 7.53 19.45 -13.84
CA ASP A 177 7.45 20.40 -14.97
C ASP A 177 8.48 21.54 -14.88
N THR A 178 9.69 21.24 -14.42
CA THR A 178 10.85 22.11 -14.69
C THR A 178 11.74 21.48 -15.74
N ASP A 179 11.21 21.30 -16.94
CA ASP A 179 12.04 21.07 -18.10
C ASP A 179 12.21 22.37 -18.89
N SER A 180 13.42 22.88 -18.77
CA SER A 180 14.32 23.35 -19.81
C SER A 180 13.73 24.27 -20.91
N VAL A 181 14.13 25.50 -20.81
CA VAL A 181 14.50 26.29 -21.97
C VAL A 181 16.01 26.47 -21.96
#